data_da9e3157c61a7653d8860acf5433041e
#
_entry.id   da9e3157c61a7653d8860acf5433041e
#
_cell.length_a   1.000
_cell.length_b   1.000
_cell.length_c   1.000
_cell.angle_alpha   90.00
_cell.angle_beta   90.00
_cell.angle_gamma   90.00
#
_symmetry.space_group_name_H-M   'P 1'
#
loop_
_entity.id
_entity.type
_entity.pdbx_description
1 polymer ?
#
loop_
_entity_poly.entity_id
_entity_poly.type
_entity_poly.pdbx_seq_one_letter_code
_entity_poly.pdbx_strand_id
1 'polypeptide(L)'
;REIMAAPSKGCEENIVEFKILDLVNNVQSFGFLLGYQKKVYKEQDPANIKAAESMGKLHDRLKEIGYDGHPLEVYLVRLLFCLFAEDTTIFNKQQFQDYIEFRTNEDGSDLAPKLQELFQVLDTQREKRFKNLDEQLAEFPYVNGKLFQEILPMASFDTKMRQTLLDCCYIDWSKISPAIFGSMFQSVMNPKERRNLGAHYTSETNILKLIKPLFLDELWAEFENIKNNKNKLPEFHKKISLLKFLDPACGCGNFLVITYRELRLLEIAVLRALNKSGQGFLDVSEIIWLDVDMMGGIEYEEFPARIAEVAMWLIDHQMNMLISNEFGQYFARLPLKKSAKIVH
;
A
#
# COMPACT_ATOMS: atom_id res chain seq x y z
N ARG A 1 -25.18 -33.07 6.54
CA ARG A 1 -25.48 -32.04 5.52
C ARG A 1 -24.18 -31.34 5.17
N GLU A 2 -23.84 -31.30 3.90
CA GLU A 2 -22.69 -30.62 3.37
C GLU A 2 -23.05 -29.16 3.07
N ILE A 3 -22.11 -28.25 3.28
CA ILE A 3 -22.28 -26.82 3.00
C ILE A 3 -21.29 -26.48 1.89
N MET A 4 -21.78 -25.89 0.80
CA MET A 4 -20.97 -25.35 -0.28
C MET A 4 -20.94 -23.82 -0.13
N ALA A 5 -19.75 -23.26 -0.04
CA ALA A 5 -19.53 -21.83 -0.08
C ALA A 5 -18.84 -21.48 -1.41
N ALA A 6 -19.55 -20.76 -2.29
CA ALA A 6 -19.00 -20.28 -3.56
C ALA A 6 -19.14 -18.77 -3.64
N PRO A 7 -18.10 -18.01 -4.00
CA PRO A 7 -18.23 -16.63 -4.42
C PRO A 7 -18.93 -16.58 -5.78
N SER A 8 -19.73 -15.54 -6.00
CA SER A 8 -20.62 -15.29 -7.14
C SER A 8 -20.13 -15.76 -8.51
N LYS A 9 -21.08 -16.04 -9.41
CA LYS A 9 -20.97 -16.53 -10.80
C LYS A 9 -19.63 -16.25 -11.50
N GLY A 10 -18.90 -17.32 -11.83
CA GLY A 10 -17.70 -17.30 -12.66
C GLY A 10 -16.40 -17.85 -12.03
N CYS A 11 -16.43 -18.29 -10.77
CA CYS A 11 -15.25 -18.86 -10.09
C CYS A 11 -15.49 -20.33 -9.72
N GLU A 12 -15.38 -21.21 -10.69
CA GLU A 12 -15.42 -22.67 -10.45
C GLU A 12 -14.18 -23.19 -9.68
N GLU A 13 -13.11 -22.40 -9.60
CA GLU A 13 -11.82 -22.81 -9.01
C GLU A 13 -11.72 -22.68 -7.48
N ASN A 14 -12.73 -22.14 -6.78
CA ASN A 14 -12.67 -21.87 -5.34
C ASN A 14 -13.87 -22.41 -4.55
N ILE A 15 -14.40 -23.57 -4.94
CA ILE A 15 -15.45 -24.23 -4.17
C ILE A 15 -14.79 -24.94 -2.99
N VAL A 16 -15.19 -24.58 -1.78
CA VAL A 16 -14.78 -25.28 -0.53
C VAL A 16 -15.96 -26.07 0.00
N GLU A 17 -15.84 -27.40 0.03
CA GLU A 17 -16.83 -28.31 0.58
C GLU A 17 -16.42 -28.76 1.98
N PHE A 18 -17.32 -28.70 2.95
CA PHE A 18 -17.06 -29.16 4.30
C PHE A 18 -18.37 -29.58 5.01
N LYS A 19 -18.24 -30.39 6.05
CA LYS A 19 -19.38 -30.81 6.86
C LYS A 19 -19.82 -29.70 7.80
N ILE A 20 -21.11 -29.64 8.12
CA ILE A 20 -21.68 -28.60 9.00
C ILE A 20 -20.99 -28.56 10.38
N LEU A 21 -20.49 -29.70 10.87
CA LEU A 21 -19.73 -29.77 12.13
C LEU A 21 -18.36 -29.08 12.07
N ASP A 22 -17.83 -28.87 10.87
CA ASP A 22 -16.54 -28.18 10.63
C ASP A 22 -16.75 -26.72 10.29
N LEU A 23 -17.96 -26.19 10.43
CA LEU A 23 -18.28 -24.78 10.10
C LEU A 23 -17.41 -23.80 10.87
N VAL A 24 -17.14 -24.02 12.14
CA VAL A 24 -16.33 -23.15 13.00
C VAL A 24 -14.89 -23.02 12.45
N ASN A 25 -14.35 -24.11 11.90
CA ASN A 25 -13.00 -24.14 11.31
C ASN A 25 -12.95 -23.54 9.90
N ASN A 26 -14.12 -23.35 9.26
CA ASN A 26 -14.28 -22.88 7.89
C ASN A 26 -15.04 -21.55 7.80
N VAL A 27 -15.23 -20.83 8.90
CA VAL A 27 -15.91 -19.53 8.92
C VAL A 27 -15.27 -18.53 7.96
N GLN A 28 -13.97 -18.60 7.76
CA GLN A 28 -13.22 -17.74 6.82
C GLN A 28 -13.69 -17.90 5.36
N SER A 29 -14.26 -19.07 4.99
CA SER A 29 -14.83 -19.29 3.66
C SER A 29 -16.08 -18.46 3.39
N PHE A 30 -16.67 -17.86 4.43
CA PHE A 30 -17.81 -16.94 4.35
C PHE A 30 -17.43 -15.47 4.41
N GLY A 31 -16.14 -15.15 4.44
CA GLY A 31 -15.66 -13.76 4.48
C GLY A 31 -16.25 -12.88 3.37
N PHE A 32 -16.59 -13.48 2.21
CA PHE A 32 -17.25 -12.78 1.11
C PHE A 32 -18.64 -12.20 1.47
N LEU A 33 -19.36 -12.77 2.44
CA LEU A 33 -20.64 -12.23 2.93
C LEU A 33 -20.46 -10.90 3.69
N LEU A 34 -19.26 -10.67 4.22
CA LEU A 34 -18.88 -9.44 4.90
C LEU A 34 -18.10 -8.50 3.97
N GLY A 35 -18.05 -8.80 2.66
CA GLY A 35 -17.28 -8.04 1.69
C GLY A 35 -15.78 -8.36 1.66
N TYR A 36 -15.31 -9.33 2.46
CA TYR A 36 -13.92 -9.76 2.48
C TYR A 36 -13.64 -10.69 1.29
N GLN A 37 -12.82 -10.22 0.35
CA GLN A 37 -12.24 -11.07 -0.69
C GLN A 37 -10.82 -11.45 -0.28
N LYS A 38 -10.48 -12.74 -0.42
CA LYS A 38 -9.09 -13.20 -0.25
C LYS A 38 -8.23 -12.52 -1.32
N LYS A 39 -7.43 -11.54 -0.93
CA LYS A 39 -6.56 -10.83 -1.86
C LYS A 39 -5.45 -11.78 -2.32
N VAL A 40 -5.58 -12.30 -3.53
CA VAL A 40 -4.47 -12.99 -4.23
C VAL A 40 -3.83 -11.94 -5.13
N TYR A 41 -2.66 -11.47 -4.74
CA TYR A 41 -1.86 -10.58 -5.58
C TYR A 41 -1.32 -11.39 -6.76
N LYS A 42 -1.92 -11.23 -7.93
CA LYS A 42 -1.39 -11.76 -9.19
C LYS A 42 -0.57 -10.66 -9.87
N GLU A 43 0.63 -10.99 -10.27
CA GLU A 43 1.62 -10.07 -10.86
C GLU A 43 1.14 -9.37 -12.15
N GLN A 44 0.13 -9.90 -12.80
CA GLN A 44 -0.48 -9.35 -14.01
C GLN A 44 -1.99 -9.14 -13.84
N ASP A 45 -2.39 -8.61 -12.68
CA ASP A 45 -3.79 -8.20 -12.52
C ASP A 45 -4.09 -7.09 -13.54
N PRO A 46 -5.16 -7.21 -14.34
CA PRO A 46 -5.59 -6.14 -15.27
C PRO A 46 -5.73 -4.77 -14.60
N ALA A 47 -6.09 -4.72 -13.32
CA ALA A 47 -6.14 -3.50 -12.54
C ALA A 47 -4.77 -2.82 -12.41
N ASN A 48 -3.71 -3.60 -12.18
CA ASN A 48 -2.34 -3.10 -12.07
C ASN A 48 -1.88 -2.47 -13.39
N ILE A 49 -2.17 -3.10 -14.52
CA ILE A 49 -1.81 -2.60 -15.85
C ILE A 49 -2.55 -1.29 -16.14
N LYS A 50 -3.85 -1.26 -15.88
CA LYS A 50 -4.69 -0.07 -16.10
C LYS A 50 -4.23 1.11 -15.23
N ALA A 51 -3.88 0.86 -13.97
CA ALA A 51 -3.37 1.88 -13.05
C ALA A 51 -2.05 2.48 -13.58
N ALA A 52 -1.12 1.62 -14.00
CA ALA A 52 0.16 2.03 -14.56
C ALA A 52 -0.02 2.88 -15.83
N GLU A 53 -0.87 2.44 -16.75
CA GLU A 53 -1.16 3.16 -17.98
C GLU A 53 -1.79 4.54 -17.74
N SER A 54 -2.72 4.65 -16.79
CA SER A 54 -3.40 5.90 -16.49
C SER A 54 -2.46 6.91 -15.84
N MET A 55 -1.64 6.47 -14.87
CA MET A 55 -0.61 7.31 -14.28
C MET A 55 0.47 7.72 -15.28
N GLY A 56 0.87 6.81 -16.19
CA GLY A 56 1.79 7.10 -17.29
C GLY A 56 1.26 8.18 -18.22
N LYS A 57 -0.02 8.14 -18.59
CA LYS A 57 -0.67 9.19 -19.41
C LYS A 57 -0.65 10.55 -18.71
N LEU A 58 -0.89 10.57 -17.40
CA LEU A 58 -0.86 11.83 -16.62
C LEU A 58 0.55 12.41 -16.57
N HIS A 59 1.56 11.54 -16.33
CA HIS A 59 2.97 11.94 -16.38
C HIS A 59 3.34 12.57 -17.72
N ASP A 60 3.05 11.86 -18.84
CA ASP A 60 3.46 12.32 -20.18
C ASP A 60 2.84 13.67 -20.50
N ARG A 61 1.58 13.90 -20.14
CA ARG A 61 0.91 15.19 -20.36
C ARG A 61 1.47 16.30 -19.51
N LEU A 62 1.79 16.06 -18.22
CA LEU A 62 2.45 17.06 -17.38
C LEU A 62 3.82 17.43 -17.93
N LYS A 63 4.57 16.44 -18.43
CA LYS A 63 5.87 16.66 -19.05
C LYS A 63 5.77 17.43 -20.38
N GLU A 64 4.76 17.14 -21.20
CA GLU A 64 4.51 17.87 -22.48
C GLU A 64 4.27 19.36 -22.28
N ILE A 65 3.65 19.77 -21.16
CA ILE A 65 3.43 21.20 -20.83
C ILE A 65 4.63 21.85 -20.14
N GLY A 66 5.75 21.13 -19.99
CA GLY A 66 6.98 21.64 -19.37
C GLY A 66 7.01 21.50 -17.84
N TYR A 67 6.12 20.72 -17.24
CA TYR A 67 6.19 20.37 -15.84
C TYR A 67 6.99 19.08 -15.70
N ASP A 68 8.29 19.19 -15.42
CA ASP A 68 9.24 18.09 -15.47
C ASP A 68 10.18 18.06 -14.26
N GLY A 69 11.08 17.06 -14.25
CA GLY A 69 12.08 16.87 -13.20
C GLY A 69 11.46 16.58 -11.82
N HIS A 70 12.21 16.96 -10.76
CA HIS A 70 11.82 16.72 -9.37
C HIS A 70 10.37 17.15 -9.01
N PRO A 71 9.86 18.33 -9.43
CA PRO A 71 8.47 18.69 -9.14
C PRO A 71 7.43 17.72 -9.69
N LEU A 72 7.60 17.25 -10.92
CA LEU A 72 6.72 16.27 -11.55
C LEU A 72 6.71 14.95 -10.77
N GLU A 73 7.88 14.48 -10.41
CA GLU A 73 8.09 13.23 -9.70
C GLU A 73 7.38 13.25 -8.35
N VAL A 74 7.64 14.26 -7.52
CA VAL A 74 6.98 14.41 -6.21
C VAL A 74 5.47 14.58 -6.36
N TYR A 75 5.03 15.33 -7.37
CA TYR A 75 3.61 15.54 -7.62
C TYR A 75 2.86 14.23 -7.90
N LEU A 76 3.43 13.39 -8.77
CA LEU A 76 2.85 12.08 -9.10
C LEU A 76 2.80 11.14 -7.90
N VAL A 77 3.86 11.14 -7.07
CA VAL A 77 3.88 10.33 -5.84
C VAL A 77 2.80 10.79 -4.87
N ARG A 78 2.55 12.10 -4.75
CA ARG A 78 1.44 12.64 -3.93
C ARG A 78 0.08 12.23 -4.45
N LEU A 79 -0.15 12.30 -5.76
CA LEU A 79 -1.41 11.84 -6.37
C LEU A 79 -1.61 10.34 -6.15
N LEU A 80 -0.56 9.55 -6.36
CA LEU A 80 -0.58 8.11 -6.13
C LEU A 80 -0.94 7.79 -4.67
N PHE A 81 -0.35 8.51 -3.72
CA PHE A 81 -0.70 8.37 -2.30
C PHE A 81 -2.18 8.67 -2.06
N CYS A 82 -2.72 9.77 -2.62
CA CYS A 82 -4.12 10.16 -2.43
C CYS A 82 -5.08 9.10 -2.99
N LEU A 83 -4.81 8.57 -4.18
CA LEU A 83 -5.60 7.51 -4.81
C LEU A 83 -5.61 6.24 -3.94
N PHE A 84 -4.45 5.86 -3.44
CA PHE A 84 -4.34 4.70 -2.57
C PHE A 84 -5.00 4.93 -1.21
N ALA A 85 -4.84 6.13 -0.62
CA ALA A 85 -5.38 6.49 0.68
C ALA A 85 -6.91 6.41 0.73
N GLU A 86 -7.58 6.73 -0.39
CA GLU A 86 -9.04 6.63 -0.53
C GLU A 86 -9.53 5.19 -0.44
N ASP A 87 -8.89 4.28 -1.17
CA ASP A 87 -9.34 2.88 -1.26
C ASP A 87 -8.85 2.01 -0.09
N THR A 88 -7.98 2.54 0.76
CA THR A 88 -7.43 1.81 1.91
C THR A 88 -7.87 2.38 3.25
N THR A 89 -8.94 3.17 3.27
CA THR A 89 -9.55 3.75 4.48
C THR A 89 -8.69 4.75 5.26
N ILE A 90 -7.60 5.27 4.65
CA ILE A 90 -6.89 6.44 5.17
C ILE A 90 -7.76 7.68 4.99
N PHE A 91 -8.37 7.83 3.81
CA PHE A 91 -9.44 8.79 3.55
C PHE A 91 -10.80 8.11 3.70
N ASN A 92 -11.87 8.89 3.84
CA ASN A 92 -13.21 8.38 3.72
C ASN A 92 -13.45 7.89 2.28
N LYS A 93 -14.39 6.95 2.13
CA LYS A 93 -14.70 6.40 0.80
C LYS A 93 -15.14 7.51 -0.16
N GLN A 94 -14.56 7.56 -1.35
CA GLN A 94 -14.80 8.54 -2.41
C GLN A 94 -14.48 10.00 -2.02
N GLN A 95 -13.76 10.24 -0.93
CA GLN A 95 -13.47 11.58 -0.43
C GLN A 95 -12.57 12.38 -1.38
N PHE A 96 -11.53 11.75 -1.94
CA PHE A 96 -10.62 12.37 -2.90
C PHE A 96 -11.29 12.54 -4.27
N GLN A 97 -11.99 11.51 -4.72
CA GLN A 97 -12.78 11.58 -5.95
C GLN A 97 -13.81 12.70 -5.91
N ASP A 98 -14.65 12.75 -4.86
CA ASP A 98 -15.69 13.78 -4.67
C ASP A 98 -15.06 15.19 -4.60
N TYR A 99 -13.92 15.32 -3.96
CA TYR A 99 -13.21 16.59 -3.91
C TYR A 99 -12.77 17.06 -5.30
N ILE A 100 -12.20 16.17 -6.14
CA ILE A 100 -11.83 16.51 -7.51
C ILE A 100 -13.08 16.77 -8.36
N GLU A 101 -14.11 15.94 -8.25
CA GLU A 101 -15.30 16.01 -9.10
C GLU A 101 -16.12 17.25 -8.83
N PHE A 102 -16.36 17.59 -7.55
CA PHE A 102 -17.30 18.65 -7.16
C PHE A 102 -16.66 19.98 -6.78
N ARG A 103 -15.34 20.03 -6.55
CA ARG A 103 -14.62 21.24 -6.12
C ARG A 103 -13.66 21.78 -7.16
N THR A 104 -13.59 21.18 -8.34
CA THR A 104 -12.78 21.68 -9.45
C THR A 104 -13.61 21.89 -10.71
N ASN A 105 -13.23 22.89 -11.49
CA ASN A 105 -13.87 23.19 -12.77
C ASN A 105 -13.64 22.06 -13.78
N GLU A 106 -14.62 21.79 -14.64
CA GLU A 106 -14.55 20.75 -15.65
C GLU A 106 -13.40 20.96 -16.66
N ASP A 107 -13.00 22.21 -16.89
CA ASP A 107 -11.89 22.57 -17.76
C ASP A 107 -10.49 22.32 -17.12
N GLY A 108 -10.44 21.96 -15.83
CA GLY A 108 -9.20 21.69 -15.09
C GLY A 108 -8.43 22.93 -14.67
N SER A 109 -8.92 24.15 -14.97
CA SER A 109 -8.19 25.41 -14.75
C SER A 109 -7.82 25.68 -13.29
N ASP A 110 -8.59 25.18 -12.33
CA ASP A 110 -8.39 25.35 -10.91
C ASP A 110 -7.93 24.06 -10.18
N LEU A 111 -7.71 22.97 -10.91
CA LEU A 111 -7.32 21.68 -10.31
C LEU A 111 -5.98 21.78 -9.56
N ALA A 112 -4.98 22.45 -10.13
CA ALA A 112 -3.67 22.59 -9.48
C ALA A 112 -3.74 23.36 -8.15
N PRO A 113 -4.35 24.55 -8.05
CA PRO A 113 -4.53 25.23 -6.76
C PRO A 113 -5.33 24.39 -5.75
N LYS A 114 -6.34 23.67 -6.18
CA LYS A 114 -7.14 22.81 -5.31
C LYS A 114 -6.35 21.62 -4.76
N LEU A 115 -5.53 20.99 -5.57
CA LEU A 115 -4.60 19.95 -5.12
C LEU A 115 -3.53 20.51 -4.17
N GLN A 116 -3.04 21.74 -4.41
CA GLN A 116 -2.10 22.40 -3.51
C GLN A 116 -2.73 22.66 -2.12
N GLU A 117 -3.98 23.13 -2.08
CA GLU A 117 -4.75 23.29 -0.83
C GLU A 117 -4.87 21.95 -0.09
N LEU A 118 -5.22 20.88 -0.79
CA LEU A 118 -5.31 19.54 -0.23
C LEU A 118 -3.96 19.07 0.34
N PHE A 119 -2.87 19.21 -0.40
CA PHE A 119 -1.53 18.81 0.06
C PHE A 119 -1.12 19.56 1.33
N GLN A 120 -1.44 20.86 1.44
CA GLN A 120 -1.23 21.63 2.65
C GLN A 120 -2.04 21.08 3.83
N VAL A 121 -3.29 20.72 3.61
CA VAL A 121 -4.15 20.13 4.66
C VAL A 121 -3.59 18.80 5.14
N LEU A 122 -3.12 17.95 4.23
CA LEU A 122 -2.51 16.67 4.57
C LEU A 122 -1.20 16.81 5.36
N ASP A 123 -0.48 17.93 5.20
CA ASP A 123 0.74 18.24 5.97
C ASP A 123 0.47 19.01 7.28
N THR A 124 -0.74 19.50 7.49
CA THR A 124 -1.07 20.36 8.63
C THR A 124 -1.88 19.61 9.69
N GLN A 125 -1.36 19.57 10.93
CA GLN A 125 -2.08 19.01 12.07
C GLN A 125 -3.44 19.70 12.24
N ARG A 126 -4.47 18.95 12.62
CA ARG A 126 -5.85 19.47 12.71
C ARG A 126 -5.96 20.73 13.57
N GLU A 127 -5.22 20.77 14.68
CA GLU A 127 -5.22 21.89 15.64
C GLU A 127 -4.58 23.17 15.09
N LYS A 128 -3.78 23.05 14.03
CA LYS A 128 -3.06 24.16 13.38
C LYS A 128 -3.74 24.66 12.10
N ARG A 129 -4.84 24.02 11.68
CA ARG A 129 -5.59 24.41 10.49
C ARG A 129 -6.37 25.70 10.71
N PHE A 130 -6.58 26.44 9.63
CA PHE A 130 -7.43 27.64 9.69
C PHE A 130 -8.88 27.28 10.02
N LYS A 131 -9.54 28.08 10.84
CA LYS A 131 -10.93 27.85 11.28
C LYS A 131 -11.96 28.01 10.17
N ASN A 132 -11.64 28.73 9.12
CA ASN A 132 -12.48 29.00 7.95
C ASN A 132 -12.12 28.11 6.74
N LEU A 133 -11.45 27.00 6.99
CA LEU A 133 -11.16 26.03 5.94
C LEU A 133 -12.47 25.42 5.41
N ASP A 134 -12.50 25.13 4.10
CA ASP A 134 -13.61 24.40 3.49
C ASP A 134 -13.88 23.09 4.26
N GLU A 135 -15.15 22.78 4.50
CA GLU A 135 -15.56 21.64 5.33
C GLU A 135 -15.06 20.30 4.76
N GLN A 136 -15.13 20.09 3.45
CA GLN A 136 -14.63 18.87 2.81
C GLN A 136 -13.11 18.75 2.96
N LEU A 137 -12.37 19.87 2.83
CA LEU A 137 -10.93 19.87 3.07
C LEU A 137 -10.58 19.60 4.53
N ALA A 138 -11.36 20.14 5.48
CA ALA A 138 -11.12 19.97 6.91
C ALA A 138 -11.26 18.50 7.36
N GLU A 139 -12.07 17.71 6.65
CA GLU A 139 -12.28 16.29 6.94
C GLU A 139 -11.08 15.40 6.59
N PHE A 140 -10.21 15.82 5.66
CA PHE A 140 -9.03 15.02 5.33
C PHE A 140 -8.11 14.84 6.54
N PRO A 141 -7.51 13.65 6.73
CA PRO A 141 -6.63 13.39 7.87
C PRO A 141 -5.31 14.17 7.76
N TYR A 142 -4.61 14.29 8.87
CA TYR A 142 -3.20 14.67 8.89
C TYR A 142 -2.34 13.42 8.64
N VAL A 143 -1.55 13.43 7.58
CA VAL A 143 -0.76 12.27 7.17
C VAL A 143 0.61 12.28 7.82
N ASN A 144 1.29 13.45 7.92
CA ASN A 144 2.69 13.58 8.32
C ASN A 144 3.66 12.86 7.33
N GLY A 145 4.94 12.94 7.56
CA GLY A 145 5.92 12.08 6.87
C GLY A 145 6.64 12.71 5.70
N LYS A 146 6.83 14.03 5.69
CA LYS A 146 7.63 14.77 4.68
C LYS A 146 7.05 14.77 3.25
N LEU A 147 6.19 13.82 2.87
CA LEU A 147 5.67 13.70 1.51
C LEU A 147 5.01 14.99 1.00
N PHE A 148 4.30 15.70 1.87
CA PHE A 148 3.53 16.91 1.52
C PHE A 148 4.21 18.21 1.96
N GLN A 149 5.37 18.18 2.63
CA GLN A 149 6.01 19.37 3.21
C GLN A 149 6.56 20.34 2.16
N GLU A 150 7.12 19.82 1.07
CA GLU A 150 7.74 20.64 0.04
C GLU A 150 6.69 21.43 -0.74
N ILE A 151 6.94 22.72 -0.95
CA ILE A 151 6.12 23.57 -1.81
C ILE A 151 6.61 23.39 -3.24
N LEU A 152 5.80 22.76 -4.08
CA LEU A 152 6.10 22.55 -5.48
C LEU A 152 5.65 23.73 -6.34
N PRO A 153 6.29 23.98 -7.48
CA PRO A 153 5.73 24.86 -8.51
C PRO A 153 4.31 24.43 -8.88
N MET A 154 3.47 25.40 -9.20
CA MET A 154 2.08 25.10 -9.56
C MET A 154 2.04 24.45 -10.95
N ALA A 155 1.46 23.26 -11.03
CA ALA A 155 1.19 22.58 -12.29
C ALA A 155 0.05 23.30 -13.05
N SER A 156 -0.21 22.88 -14.29
CA SER A 156 -1.37 23.31 -15.06
C SER A 156 -2.10 22.09 -15.59
N PHE A 157 -3.42 22.09 -15.52
CA PHE A 157 -4.25 21.00 -15.98
C PHE A 157 -5.24 21.48 -17.03
N ASP A 158 -5.55 20.61 -17.97
CA ASP A 158 -6.65 20.75 -18.91
C ASP A 158 -7.78 19.77 -18.61
N THR A 159 -8.89 19.86 -19.34
CA THR A 159 -10.04 18.95 -19.23
C THR A 159 -9.64 17.47 -19.31
N LYS A 160 -8.71 17.14 -20.21
CA LYS A 160 -8.30 15.75 -20.44
C LYS A 160 -7.44 15.21 -19.27
N MET A 161 -6.58 16.05 -18.73
CA MET A 161 -5.74 15.70 -17.57
C MET A 161 -6.60 15.52 -16.32
N ARG A 162 -7.56 16.42 -16.10
CA ARG A 162 -8.55 16.27 -15.01
C ARG A 162 -9.34 14.97 -15.17
N GLN A 163 -9.84 14.66 -16.37
CA GLN A 163 -10.55 13.40 -16.62
C GLN A 163 -9.65 12.20 -16.40
N THR A 164 -8.40 12.24 -16.83
CA THR A 164 -7.43 11.14 -16.56
C THR A 164 -7.23 10.91 -15.05
N LEU A 165 -7.19 11.97 -14.25
CA LEU A 165 -7.10 11.84 -12.79
C LEU A 165 -8.38 11.22 -12.20
N LEU A 166 -9.56 11.64 -12.65
CA LEU A 166 -10.84 11.03 -12.27
C LEU A 166 -10.90 9.55 -12.68
N ASP A 167 -10.44 9.22 -13.89
CA ASP A 167 -10.36 7.81 -14.34
C ASP A 167 -9.44 6.98 -13.41
N CYS A 168 -8.41 7.57 -12.84
CA CYS A 168 -7.59 6.93 -11.82
C CYS A 168 -8.38 6.68 -10.52
N CYS A 169 -9.27 7.57 -10.11
CA CYS A 169 -10.11 7.39 -8.92
C CYS A 169 -11.09 6.21 -9.03
N TYR A 170 -11.46 5.80 -10.25
CA TYR A 170 -12.33 4.63 -10.47
C TYR A 170 -11.60 3.28 -10.41
N ILE A 171 -10.30 3.28 -10.22
CA ILE A 171 -9.49 2.06 -10.07
C ILE A 171 -9.45 1.67 -8.60
N ASP A 172 -9.67 0.40 -8.27
CA ASP A 172 -9.55 -0.09 -6.88
C ASP A 172 -8.07 -0.25 -6.48
N TRP A 173 -7.50 0.82 -5.94
CA TRP A 173 -6.09 0.87 -5.50
C TRP A 173 -5.81 -0.03 -4.29
N SER A 174 -6.84 -0.43 -3.55
CA SER A 174 -6.67 -1.36 -2.44
C SER A 174 -6.16 -2.74 -2.88
N LYS A 175 -6.37 -3.11 -4.14
CA LYS A 175 -5.93 -4.38 -4.74
C LYS A 175 -4.56 -4.27 -5.41
N ILE A 176 -4.05 -3.07 -5.58
CA ILE A 176 -2.78 -2.83 -6.26
C ILE A 176 -1.63 -3.07 -5.28
N SER A 177 -0.68 -3.91 -5.67
CA SER A 177 0.54 -4.11 -4.87
C SER A 177 1.44 -2.87 -4.96
N PRO A 178 1.89 -2.28 -3.83
CA PRO A 178 2.83 -1.17 -3.86
C PRO A 178 4.14 -1.49 -4.60
N ALA A 179 4.53 -2.75 -4.71
CA ALA A 179 5.68 -3.17 -5.50
C ALA A 179 5.56 -2.84 -7.00
N ILE A 180 4.34 -2.63 -7.51
CA ILE A 180 4.14 -2.28 -8.92
C ILE A 180 4.51 -0.81 -9.22
N PHE A 181 4.59 0.04 -8.21
CA PHE A 181 4.92 1.45 -8.40
C PHE A 181 6.27 1.61 -9.12
N GLY A 182 7.25 0.75 -8.80
CA GLY A 182 8.51 0.69 -9.54
C GLY A 182 8.33 0.44 -11.03
N SER A 183 7.45 -0.48 -11.44
CA SER A 183 7.19 -0.75 -12.85
C SER A 183 6.42 0.38 -13.53
N MET A 184 5.50 1.01 -12.83
CA MET A 184 4.76 2.18 -13.34
C MET A 184 5.72 3.30 -13.69
N PHE A 185 6.61 3.65 -12.78
CA PHE A 185 7.57 4.73 -13.00
C PHE A 185 8.69 4.36 -13.97
N GLN A 186 9.08 3.10 -14.01
CA GLN A 186 10.01 2.62 -15.04
C GLN A 186 9.45 2.77 -16.46
N SER A 187 8.16 2.58 -16.66
CA SER A 187 7.53 2.74 -17.98
C SER A 187 7.58 4.18 -18.49
N VAL A 188 7.70 5.13 -17.57
CA VAL A 188 7.72 6.57 -17.82
C VAL A 188 9.13 7.10 -18.06
N MET A 189 10.15 6.43 -17.54
CA MET A 189 11.56 6.82 -17.75
C MET A 189 11.97 6.68 -19.22
N ASN A 190 12.80 7.62 -19.71
CA ASN A 190 13.40 7.52 -21.02
C ASN A 190 14.17 6.19 -21.17
N PRO A 191 13.96 5.40 -22.25
CA PRO A 191 14.61 4.10 -22.43
C PRO A 191 16.14 4.15 -22.38
N LYS A 192 16.79 5.28 -22.76
CA LYS A 192 18.24 5.47 -22.66
C LYS A 192 18.69 5.68 -21.23
N GLU A 193 17.99 6.52 -20.47
CA GLU A 193 18.25 6.78 -19.04
C GLU A 193 18.04 5.51 -18.24
N ARG A 194 16.93 4.82 -18.46
CA ARG A 194 16.63 3.53 -17.83
C ARG A 194 17.75 2.51 -18.01
N ARG A 195 18.30 2.39 -19.24
CA ARG A 195 19.39 1.46 -19.54
C ARG A 195 20.70 1.88 -18.86
N ASN A 196 20.99 3.17 -18.82
CA ASN A 196 22.20 3.71 -18.22
C ASN A 196 22.20 3.57 -16.69
N LEU A 197 21.04 3.70 -16.06
CA LEU A 197 20.86 3.59 -14.61
C LEU A 197 20.65 2.15 -14.14
N GLY A 198 20.56 1.18 -15.06
CA GLY A 198 20.26 -0.20 -14.70
C GLY A 198 18.88 -0.38 -14.03
N ALA A 199 17.99 0.60 -14.22
CA ALA A 199 16.65 0.61 -13.62
C ALA A 199 15.76 -0.45 -14.26
N HIS A 200 15.79 -1.66 -13.70
CA HIS A 200 14.96 -2.77 -14.13
C HIS A 200 14.02 -3.19 -13.01
N TYR A 201 12.73 -3.18 -13.30
CA TYR A 201 11.73 -3.73 -12.39
C TYR A 201 11.97 -5.23 -12.20
N THR A 202 12.11 -5.63 -10.96
CA THR A 202 12.20 -7.05 -10.61
C THR A 202 10.82 -7.54 -10.19
N SER A 203 10.30 -8.51 -10.91
CA SER A 203 8.98 -9.05 -10.67
C SER A 203 8.87 -9.76 -9.30
N GLU A 204 7.69 -9.75 -8.72
CA GLU A 204 7.41 -10.42 -7.44
C GLU A 204 7.85 -11.89 -7.45
N THR A 205 7.56 -12.60 -8.54
CA THR A 205 7.97 -14.01 -8.73
C THR A 205 9.47 -14.17 -8.61
N ASN A 206 10.26 -13.25 -9.18
CA ASN A 206 11.72 -13.32 -9.13
C ASN A 206 12.26 -12.91 -7.75
N ILE A 207 11.63 -11.94 -7.10
CA ILE A 207 11.96 -11.57 -5.72
C ILE A 207 11.73 -12.76 -4.79
N LEU A 208 10.58 -13.43 -4.88
CA LEU A 208 10.26 -14.59 -4.07
C LEU A 208 11.23 -15.76 -4.31
N LYS A 209 11.71 -15.97 -5.54
CA LYS A 209 12.74 -16.98 -5.83
C LYS A 209 14.05 -16.71 -5.09
N LEU A 210 14.35 -15.44 -4.77
CA LEU A 210 15.54 -15.09 -4.02
C LEU A 210 15.29 -15.14 -2.51
N ILE A 211 14.25 -14.48 -2.00
CA ILE A 211 14.04 -14.34 -0.55
C ILE A 211 13.59 -15.64 0.13
N LYS A 212 12.86 -16.51 -0.61
CA LYS A 212 12.41 -17.80 -0.05
C LYS A 212 13.59 -18.66 0.40
N PRO A 213 14.53 -19.07 -0.46
CA PRO A 213 15.64 -19.91 -0.03
C PRO A 213 16.66 -19.17 0.84
N LEU A 214 16.68 -17.81 0.83
CA LEU A 214 17.63 -17.03 1.60
C LEU A 214 17.32 -17.03 3.11
N PHE A 215 16.04 -16.88 3.48
CA PHE A 215 15.62 -16.83 4.89
C PHE A 215 14.15 -17.21 5.13
N LEU A 216 13.26 -17.00 4.14
CA LEU A 216 11.82 -17.09 4.37
C LEU A 216 11.36 -18.54 4.59
N ASP A 217 11.89 -19.49 3.82
CA ASP A 217 11.54 -20.92 3.94
C ASP A 217 12.01 -21.47 5.31
N GLU A 218 13.17 -21.04 5.81
CA GLU A 218 13.66 -21.43 7.12
C GLU A 218 12.74 -20.90 8.24
N LEU A 219 12.33 -19.63 8.15
CA LEU A 219 11.41 -19.02 9.14
C LEU A 219 10.04 -19.72 9.14
N TRP A 220 9.50 -20.03 7.96
CA TRP A 220 8.24 -20.78 7.87
C TRP A 220 8.38 -22.20 8.41
N ALA A 221 9.46 -22.91 8.11
CA ALA A 221 9.73 -24.24 8.65
C ALA A 221 9.85 -24.24 10.18
N GLU A 222 10.54 -23.26 10.74
CA GLU A 222 10.64 -23.08 12.19
C GLU A 222 9.26 -22.84 12.80
N PHE A 223 8.46 -21.93 12.23
CA PHE A 223 7.08 -21.67 12.67
C PHE A 223 6.23 -22.93 12.65
N GLU A 224 6.24 -23.68 11.55
CA GLU A 224 5.46 -24.92 11.40
C GLU A 224 5.81 -25.95 12.50
N ASN A 225 7.08 -26.06 12.87
CA ASN A 225 7.55 -26.96 13.93
C ASN A 225 7.08 -26.55 15.32
N ILE A 226 6.85 -25.24 15.55
CA ILE A 226 6.52 -24.71 16.89
C ILE A 226 5.08 -24.21 17.03
N LYS A 227 4.29 -24.14 15.96
CA LYS A 227 2.96 -23.50 15.92
C LYS A 227 1.95 -24.02 16.96
N ASN A 228 2.19 -25.21 17.51
CA ASN A 228 1.36 -25.78 18.57
C ASN A 228 2.01 -25.63 19.98
N ASN A 229 3.19 -25.00 20.08
CA ASN A 229 3.89 -24.80 21.33
C ASN A 229 3.76 -23.33 21.80
N LYS A 230 2.83 -23.08 22.73
CA LYS A 230 2.51 -21.73 23.23
C LYS A 230 3.70 -21.02 23.92
N ASN A 231 4.69 -21.76 24.41
CA ASN A 231 5.85 -21.18 25.09
C ASN A 231 6.92 -20.71 24.09
N LYS A 232 7.06 -21.39 22.95
CA LYS A 232 8.04 -21.05 21.93
C LYS A 232 7.55 -19.98 20.94
N LEU A 233 6.25 -19.84 20.74
CA LEU A 233 5.68 -18.84 19.83
C LEU A 233 6.06 -17.39 20.17
N PRO A 234 6.01 -16.93 21.44
CA PRO A 234 6.44 -15.56 21.78
C PRO A 234 7.93 -15.32 21.54
N GLU A 235 8.78 -16.33 21.79
CA GLU A 235 10.22 -16.24 21.50
C GLU A 235 10.48 -16.12 20.00
N PHE A 236 9.78 -16.90 19.19
CA PHE A 236 9.85 -16.83 17.75
C PHE A 236 9.34 -15.48 17.22
N HIS A 237 8.22 -14.97 17.74
CA HIS A 237 7.69 -13.66 17.39
C HIS A 237 8.71 -12.56 17.69
N LYS A 238 9.36 -12.62 18.87
CA LYS A 238 10.45 -11.73 19.22
C LYS A 238 11.64 -11.88 18.27
N LYS A 239 12.02 -13.11 17.89
CA LYS A 239 13.08 -13.36 16.91
C LYS A 239 12.82 -12.64 15.59
N ILE A 240 11.64 -12.81 15.00
CA ILE A 240 11.31 -12.19 13.70
C ILE A 240 11.23 -10.66 13.80
N SER A 241 10.80 -10.10 14.93
CA SER A 241 10.74 -8.64 15.14
C SER A 241 12.10 -7.96 15.26
N LEU A 242 13.15 -8.70 15.56
CA LEU A 242 14.52 -8.19 15.67
C LEU A 242 15.31 -8.25 14.36
N LEU A 243 14.76 -8.87 13.33
CA LEU A 243 15.40 -8.93 12.03
C LEU A 243 15.53 -7.54 11.42
N LYS A 244 16.63 -7.30 10.71
CA LYS A 244 16.87 -6.07 9.95
C LYS A 244 17.30 -6.46 8.54
N PHE A 245 16.79 -5.73 7.56
CA PHE A 245 17.04 -5.97 6.16
C PHE A 245 17.63 -4.71 5.53
N LEU A 246 18.60 -4.89 4.67
CA LEU A 246 19.21 -3.81 3.89
C LEU A 246 19.29 -4.23 2.42
N ASP A 247 18.74 -3.39 1.57
CA ASP A 247 18.94 -3.44 0.13
C ASP A 247 19.85 -2.26 -0.29
N PRO A 248 21.12 -2.52 -0.67
CA PRO A 248 22.08 -1.46 -0.97
C PRO A 248 21.88 -0.78 -2.32
N ALA A 249 20.90 -1.23 -3.12
CA ALA A 249 20.52 -0.66 -4.41
C ALA A 249 19.01 -0.87 -4.62
N CYS A 250 18.20 -0.27 -3.70
CA CYS A 250 16.82 -0.67 -3.52
C CYS A 250 15.87 -0.24 -4.65
N GLY A 251 16.28 0.71 -5.51
CA GLY A 251 15.38 1.27 -6.51
C GLY A 251 14.12 1.81 -5.87
N CYS A 252 12.98 1.44 -6.42
CA CYS A 252 11.65 1.76 -5.87
C CYS A 252 11.24 0.86 -4.67
N GLY A 253 12.18 0.12 -4.08
CA GLY A 253 11.95 -0.65 -2.86
C GLY A 253 11.25 -1.99 -3.04
N ASN A 254 11.17 -2.55 -4.25
CA ASN A 254 10.39 -3.76 -4.51
C ASN A 254 10.79 -4.96 -3.63
N PHE A 255 12.09 -5.19 -3.45
CA PHE A 255 12.57 -6.27 -2.56
C PHE A 255 12.16 -6.02 -1.11
N LEU A 256 12.25 -4.78 -0.63
CA LEU A 256 11.87 -4.41 0.72
C LEU A 256 10.36 -4.56 0.94
N VAL A 257 9.54 -4.12 -0.01
CA VAL A 257 8.07 -4.22 0.03
C VAL A 257 7.63 -5.68 0.11
N ILE A 258 8.15 -6.54 -0.77
CA ILE A 258 7.78 -7.96 -0.80
C ILE A 258 8.32 -8.69 0.45
N THR A 259 9.54 -8.41 0.86
CA THR A 259 10.13 -8.97 2.10
C THR A 259 9.28 -8.60 3.32
N TYR A 260 8.91 -7.33 3.45
CA TYR A 260 8.08 -6.85 4.55
C TYR A 260 6.70 -7.52 4.55
N ARG A 261 6.05 -7.60 3.40
CA ARG A 261 4.76 -8.28 3.27
C ARG A 261 4.83 -9.73 3.73
N GLU A 262 5.81 -10.49 3.27
CA GLU A 262 5.96 -11.91 3.61
C GLU A 262 6.21 -12.10 5.12
N LEU A 263 7.01 -11.23 5.73
CA LEU A 263 7.24 -11.26 7.18
C LEU A 263 5.98 -10.90 7.97
N ARG A 264 5.19 -9.93 7.51
CA ARG A 264 3.91 -9.58 8.13
C ARG A 264 2.87 -10.71 8.00
N LEU A 265 2.88 -11.46 6.89
CA LEU A 265 2.05 -12.66 6.74
C LEU A 265 2.47 -13.75 7.74
N LEU A 266 3.77 -13.93 7.96
CA LEU A 266 4.29 -14.83 8.99
C LEU A 266 3.89 -14.37 10.41
N GLU A 267 4.00 -13.07 10.71
CA GLU A 267 3.53 -12.49 11.98
C GLU A 267 2.04 -12.78 12.20
N ILE A 268 1.20 -12.58 11.19
CA ILE A 268 -0.24 -12.91 11.26
C ILE A 268 -0.44 -14.40 11.59
N ALA A 269 0.33 -15.30 10.99
CA ALA A 269 0.24 -16.72 11.27
C ALA A 269 0.63 -17.04 12.72
N VAL A 270 1.67 -16.39 13.25
CA VAL A 270 2.06 -16.50 14.67
C VAL A 270 0.96 -16.00 15.59
N LEU A 271 0.38 -14.83 15.30
CA LEU A 271 -0.72 -14.26 16.10
C LEU A 271 -1.97 -15.13 16.09
N ARG A 272 -2.31 -15.72 14.94
CA ARG A 272 -3.39 -16.73 14.84
C ARG A 272 -3.12 -17.95 15.74
N ALA A 273 -1.88 -18.43 15.73
CA ALA A 273 -1.48 -19.58 16.55
C ALA A 273 -1.54 -19.27 18.05
N LEU A 274 -1.18 -18.04 18.45
CA LEU A 274 -1.30 -17.57 19.83
C LEU A 274 -2.77 -17.41 20.25
N ASN A 275 -3.65 -16.98 19.36
CA ASN A 275 -5.06 -16.71 19.65
C ASN A 275 -5.98 -17.97 19.56
N LYS A 276 -5.45 -19.15 19.25
CA LYS A 276 -6.24 -20.40 19.13
C LYS A 276 -7.11 -20.75 20.36
N SER A 277 -6.87 -20.11 21.50
CA SER A 277 -7.66 -20.35 22.74
C SER A 277 -8.90 -19.48 22.89
N GLY A 278 -9.26 -18.64 21.88
CA GLY A 278 -10.46 -17.80 21.92
C GLY A 278 -10.42 -16.64 22.91
N GLN A 279 -9.29 -16.39 23.56
CA GLN A 279 -9.06 -15.16 24.31
C GLN A 279 -8.65 -14.10 23.29
N GLY A 280 -9.60 -13.28 22.84
CA GLY A 280 -9.31 -12.14 21.96
C GLY A 280 -8.23 -11.26 22.56
N PHE A 281 -7.36 -10.70 21.72
CA PHE A 281 -6.40 -9.70 22.19
C PHE A 281 -7.17 -8.46 22.64
N LEU A 282 -6.79 -7.91 23.79
CA LEU A 282 -7.39 -6.66 24.31
C LEU A 282 -7.05 -5.47 23.42
N ASP A 283 -5.83 -5.44 22.88
CA ASP A 283 -5.37 -4.41 21.93
C ASP A 283 -4.43 -5.05 20.90
N VAL A 284 -4.83 -4.98 19.64
CA VAL A 284 -4.03 -5.50 18.51
C VAL A 284 -2.75 -4.69 18.33
N SER A 285 -2.73 -3.41 18.69
CA SER A 285 -1.56 -2.55 18.55
C SER A 285 -0.37 -2.97 19.41
N GLU A 286 -0.63 -3.62 20.55
CA GLU A 286 0.42 -4.08 21.47
C GLU A 286 1.12 -5.37 21.01
N ILE A 287 0.44 -6.14 20.17
CA ILE A 287 0.93 -7.45 19.73
C ILE A 287 1.58 -7.44 18.35
N ILE A 288 1.49 -6.34 17.61
CA ILE A 288 2.16 -6.17 16.31
C ILE A 288 3.54 -5.58 16.55
N TRP A 289 4.57 -6.39 16.35
CA TRP A 289 5.97 -6.01 16.64
C TRP A 289 6.78 -5.69 15.39
N LEU A 290 6.37 -6.18 14.22
CA LEU A 290 7.03 -5.85 12.97
C LEU A 290 6.61 -4.45 12.51
N ASP A 291 7.59 -3.63 12.14
CA ASP A 291 7.39 -2.26 11.67
C ASP A 291 8.34 -1.96 10.51
N VAL A 292 8.01 -0.97 9.70
CA VAL A 292 8.80 -0.59 8.52
C VAL A 292 10.24 -0.14 8.85
N ASP A 293 10.53 0.24 10.09
CA ASP A 293 11.87 0.63 10.55
C ASP A 293 12.89 -0.52 10.54
N MET A 294 12.40 -1.75 10.33
CA MET A 294 13.27 -2.92 10.12
C MET A 294 13.87 -2.99 8.71
N MET A 295 13.34 -2.19 7.78
CA MET A 295 13.73 -2.15 6.38
C MET A 295 14.64 -0.96 6.13
N GLY A 296 15.79 -1.20 5.52
CA GLY A 296 16.75 -0.20 5.07
C GLY A 296 16.98 -0.31 3.57
N GLY A 297 17.13 0.82 2.90
CA GLY A 297 17.48 0.88 1.49
C GLY A 297 18.47 1.99 1.21
N ILE A 298 19.32 1.80 0.22
CA ILE A 298 20.18 2.85 -0.34
C ILE A 298 19.82 2.96 -1.81
N GLU A 299 19.57 4.17 -2.26
CA GLU A 299 19.26 4.43 -3.67
C GLU A 299 19.95 5.73 -4.12
N TYR A 300 20.60 5.67 -5.28
CA TYR A 300 21.36 6.80 -5.83
C TYR A 300 20.45 7.90 -6.37
N GLU A 301 19.34 7.53 -6.97
CA GLU A 301 18.38 8.46 -7.55
C GLU A 301 17.31 8.86 -6.54
N GLU A 302 17.05 10.15 -6.40
CA GLU A 302 16.08 10.67 -5.41
C GLU A 302 14.67 10.13 -5.64
N PHE A 303 14.22 10.10 -6.89
CA PHE A 303 12.85 9.73 -7.21
C PHE A 303 12.51 8.27 -6.87
N PRO A 304 13.28 7.25 -7.29
CA PRO A 304 13.06 5.89 -6.83
C PRO A 304 13.12 5.76 -5.29
N ALA A 305 14.01 6.49 -4.63
CA ALA A 305 14.08 6.50 -3.16
C ALA A 305 12.78 7.01 -2.52
N ARG A 306 12.20 8.09 -3.04
CA ARG A 306 10.91 8.62 -2.58
C ARG A 306 9.75 7.65 -2.82
N ILE A 307 9.75 6.98 -3.97
CA ILE A 307 8.77 5.91 -4.25
C ILE A 307 8.91 4.78 -3.23
N ALA A 308 10.14 4.35 -2.95
CA ALA A 308 10.40 3.30 -1.98
C ALA A 308 9.86 3.65 -0.57
N GLU A 309 10.05 4.88 -0.11
CA GLU A 309 9.49 5.36 1.16
C GLU A 309 7.96 5.25 1.17
N VAL A 310 7.29 5.74 0.13
CA VAL A 310 5.83 5.70 0.04
C VAL A 310 5.32 4.27 -0.11
N ALA A 311 5.96 3.45 -0.95
CA ALA A 311 5.59 2.04 -1.13
C ALA A 311 5.69 1.25 0.18
N MET A 312 6.68 1.54 1.02
CA MET A 312 6.82 0.93 2.35
C MET A 312 5.68 1.34 3.30
N TRP A 313 5.25 2.60 3.29
CA TRP A 313 4.09 3.02 4.08
C TRP A 313 2.79 2.36 3.61
N LEU A 314 2.61 2.28 2.29
CA LEU A 314 1.41 1.70 1.71
C LEU A 314 1.31 0.20 2.00
N ILE A 315 2.42 -0.54 1.90
CA ILE A 315 2.41 -1.97 2.26
C ILE A 315 2.20 -2.18 3.76
N ASP A 316 2.78 -1.35 4.63
CA ASP A 316 2.50 -1.41 6.08
C ASP A 316 1.01 -1.20 6.35
N HIS A 317 0.42 -0.18 5.74
CA HIS A 317 -1.00 0.08 5.90
C HIS A 317 -1.87 -1.07 5.38
N GLN A 318 -1.57 -1.64 4.21
CA GLN A 318 -2.27 -2.83 3.71
C GLN A 318 -2.19 -4.01 4.69
N MET A 319 -1.02 -4.25 5.27
CA MET A 319 -0.84 -5.31 6.26
C MET A 319 -1.59 -5.02 7.57
N ASN A 320 -1.65 -3.77 8.00
CA ASN A 320 -2.43 -3.34 9.16
C ASN A 320 -3.93 -3.52 8.93
N MET A 321 -4.44 -3.22 7.73
CA MET A 321 -5.82 -3.49 7.36
C MET A 321 -6.13 -4.99 7.31
N LEU A 322 -5.18 -5.80 6.82
CA LEU A 322 -5.33 -7.26 6.85
C LEU A 322 -5.46 -7.79 8.30
N ILE A 323 -4.63 -7.28 9.21
CA ILE A 323 -4.69 -7.62 10.64
C ILE A 323 -6.01 -7.13 11.26
N SER A 324 -6.43 -5.90 10.95
CA SER A 324 -7.70 -5.34 11.41
C SER A 324 -8.88 -6.23 11.03
N ASN A 325 -8.89 -6.72 9.80
CA ASN A 325 -9.92 -7.63 9.30
C ASN A 325 -9.85 -9.00 9.98
N GLU A 326 -8.65 -9.50 10.23
CA GLU A 326 -8.43 -10.81 10.85
C GLU A 326 -8.89 -10.86 12.30
N PHE A 327 -8.60 -9.81 13.07
CA PHE A 327 -8.84 -9.76 14.52
C PHE A 327 -10.06 -8.91 14.90
N GLY A 328 -10.76 -8.31 13.93
CA GLY A 328 -11.97 -7.53 14.18
C GLY A 328 -11.73 -6.20 14.93
N GLN A 329 -10.50 -5.70 14.94
CA GLN A 329 -10.12 -4.43 15.58
C GLN A 329 -9.46 -3.52 14.55
N TYR A 330 -9.95 -2.28 14.40
CA TYR A 330 -9.34 -1.32 13.50
C TYR A 330 -7.95 -0.92 14.01
N PHE A 331 -6.96 -1.10 13.17
CA PHE A 331 -5.58 -0.71 13.45
C PHE A 331 -4.97 -0.01 12.23
N ALA A 332 -4.58 1.25 12.43
CA ALA A 332 -3.84 2.02 11.44
C ALA A 332 -2.75 2.85 12.14
N ARG A 333 -1.56 2.90 11.53
CA ARG A 333 -0.43 3.68 12.04
C ARG A 333 -0.44 5.09 11.42
N LEU A 334 -1.40 5.91 11.83
CA LEU A 334 -1.48 7.32 11.44
C LEU A 334 -1.41 8.21 12.69
N PRO A 335 -0.76 9.37 12.61
CA PRO A 335 0.12 9.86 11.54
C PRO A 335 1.37 8.99 11.36
N LEU A 336 2.01 9.04 10.20
CA LEU A 336 3.19 8.24 9.85
C LEU A 336 4.39 8.64 10.73
N LYS A 337 4.59 7.95 11.84
CA LYS A 337 5.65 8.25 12.83
C LYS A 337 6.98 7.58 12.51
N LYS A 338 6.92 6.41 11.89
CA LYS A 338 8.09 5.64 11.49
C LYS A 338 8.11 5.49 9.98
N SER A 339 9.27 5.46 9.40
CA SER A 339 9.51 5.20 7.98
C SER A 339 10.58 4.14 7.82
N ALA A 340 10.59 3.46 6.68
CA ALA A 340 11.74 2.69 6.26
C ALA A 340 12.96 3.61 6.17
N LYS A 341 14.14 3.06 6.46
CA LYS A 341 15.40 3.83 6.43
C LYS A 341 15.92 3.87 5.00
N ILE A 342 15.26 4.61 4.14
CA ILE A 342 15.72 4.82 2.77
C ILE A 342 16.66 6.02 2.75
N VAL A 343 17.85 5.82 2.21
CA VAL A 343 18.89 6.83 2.09
C VAL A 343 19.15 7.07 0.60
N HIS A 344 19.02 8.33 0.21
CA HIS A 344 19.39 8.83 -1.11
C HIS A 344 20.81 9.41 -1.05
#